data_509d23eaaf5ec5164dc13b929dc315e2
#
_entry.id   509d23eaaf5ec5164dc13b929dc315e2
#
_cell.length_a   1.000
_cell.length_b   1.000
_cell.length_c   1.000
_cell.angle_alpha   90.00
_cell.angle_beta   90.00
_cell.angle_gamma   90.00
#
_symmetry.space_group_name_H-M   'P 1'
#
loop_
_entity.id
_entity.type
_entity.pdbx_description
1 polymer ?
#
loop_
_entity_poly.entity_id
_entity_poly.type
_entity_poly.pdbx_seq_one_letter_code
_entity_poly.pdbx_strand_id
1 'polypeptide(L)'
;MASVMEYHVVRYIVRKALRLQVDEAMVSFKDSIKAARFMRENPNFLVKVKKGMLYCGICGRGPFTRRGLYLHLMRVHADDIARAIESWS
;
A
#
# COMPACT_ATOMS: atom_id res chain seq x y z
N MET A 1 7.49 22.67 1.08
CA MET A 1 6.63 21.55 1.21
C MET A 1 7.40 20.28 1.47
N ALA A 2 6.99 19.55 2.44
CA ALA A 2 7.67 18.31 2.72
C ALA A 2 7.59 17.41 1.49
N SER A 3 8.65 16.73 1.22
CA SER A 3 8.66 15.80 0.14
C SER A 3 7.79 14.63 0.53
N VAL A 4 6.72 14.44 -0.19
CA VAL A 4 5.81 13.35 0.02
C VAL A 4 6.13 12.28 -1.00
N MET A 5 6.02 11.03 -0.61
CA MET A 5 6.21 9.93 -1.53
C MET A 5 5.29 10.13 -2.73
N GLU A 6 5.85 9.99 -3.93
CA GLU A 6 5.10 10.22 -5.13
C GLU A 6 3.97 9.22 -5.30
N TYR A 7 2.90 9.67 -5.95
CA TYR A 7 1.70 8.86 -6.12
C TYR A 7 1.98 7.51 -6.77
N HIS A 8 2.85 7.48 -7.76
CA HIS A 8 3.12 6.21 -8.45
C HIS A 8 3.86 5.21 -7.55
N VAL A 9 4.62 5.69 -6.57
CA VAL A 9 5.27 4.83 -5.61
C VAL A 9 4.23 4.23 -4.65
N VAL A 10 3.30 5.04 -4.20
CA VAL A 10 2.20 4.56 -3.35
C VAL A 10 1.40 3.51 -4.11
N ARG A 11 1.10 3.77 -5.37
CA ARG A 11 0.35 2.82 -6.20
C ARG A 11 1.11 1.50 -6.34
N TYR A 12 2.42 1.58 -6.56
CA TYR A 12 3.24 0.38 -6.64
C TYR A 12 3.12 -0.46 -5.36
N ILE A 13 3.21 0.20 -4.21
CA ILE A 13 3.16 -0.46 -2.91
C ILE A 13 1.81 -1.14 -2.70
N VAL A 14 0.73 -0.43 -2.97
CA VAL A 14 -0.62 -0.96 -2.78
C VAL A 14 -0.86 -2.15 -3.71
N ARG A 15 -0.47 -2.03 -4.97
CA ARG A 15 -0.64 -3.13 -5.91
C ARG A 15 0.18 -4.35 -5.49
N LYS A 16 1.39 -4.11 -5.01
CA LYS A 16 2.25 -5.20 -4.55
C LYS A 16 1.63 -5.91 -3.34
N ALA A 17 1.09 -5.14 -2.41
CA ALA A 17 0.45 -5.71 -1.21
C ALA A 17 -0.79 -6.55 -1.58
N LEU A 18 -1.49 -6.16 -2.62
CA LEU A 18 -2.69 -6.86 -3.07
C LEU A 18 -2.40 -7.94 -4.11
N ARG A 19 -1.13 -8.15 -4.43
CA ARG A 19 -0.69 -9.11 -5.44
C ARG A 19 -1.28 -8.81 -6.82
N LEU A 20 -1.45 -7.53 -7.11
CA LEU A 20 -1.83 -7.09 -8.44
C LEU A 20 -0.58 -6.87 -9.26
N GLN A 21 -0.73 -6.85 -10.57
CA GLN A 21 0.40 -6.67 -11.46
C GLN A 21 1.03 -5.31 -11.28
N VAL A 22 2.35 -5.25 -11.25
CA VAL A 22 3.10 -4.00 -11.12
C VAL A 22 4.18 -3.94 -12.18
N ASP A 23 4.60 -2.72 -12.50
CA ASP A 23 5.76 -2.49 -13.35
C ASP A 23 6.91 -2.11 -12.44
N GLU A 24 7.89 -3.00 -12.31
CA GLU A 24 9.02 -2.79 -11.42
C GLU A 24 9.86 -1.59 -11.84
N ALA A 25 9.77 -1.16 -13.09
CA ALA A 25 10.53 -0.02 -13.58
C ALA A 25 9.93 1.32 -13.11
N MET A 26 8.73 1.31 -12.53
CA MET A 26 8.08 2.55 -12.11
C MET A 26 8.64 3.12 -10.82
N VAL A 27 9.43 2.36 -10.08
CA VAL A 27 10.03 2.85 -8.84
C VAL A 27 11.52 2.58 -8.85
N SER A 28 12.25 3.39 -8.12
CA SER A 28 13.69 3.18 -7.98
C SER A 28 13.94 1.93 -7.16
N PHE A 29 15.13 1.38 -7.32
CA PHE A 29 15.55 0.22 -6.55
C PHE A 29 15.48 0.51 -5.04
N LYS A 30 15.89 1.71 -4.65
CA LYS A 30 15.87 2.14 -3.27
C LYS A 30 14.44 2.13 -2.70
N ASP A 31 13.50 2.67 -3.46
CA ASP A 31 12.11 2.74 -3.03
C ASP A 31 11.48 1.35 -2.96
N SER A 32 11.83 0.47 -3.89
CA SER A 32 11.28 -0.88 -3.88
C SER A 32 11.78 -1.67 -2.67
N ILE A 33 13.04 -1.49 -2.28
CA ILE A 33 13.57 -2.15 -1.09
C ILE A 33 12.88 -1.64 0.17
N LYS A 34 12.72 -0.32 0.28
CA LYS A 34 12.07 0.27 1.44
C LYS A 34 10.63 -0.20 1.54
N ALA A 35 9.92 -0.24 0.43
CA ALA A 35 8.54 -0.71 0.40
C ALA A 35 8.44 -2.17 0.82
N ALA A 36 9.33 -3.02 0.32
CA ALA A 36 9.31 -4.43 0.67
C ALA A 36 9.55 -4.64 2.16
N ARG A 37 10.49 -3.90 2.74
CA ARG A 37 10.77 -3.99 4.17
C ARG A 37 9.60 -3.50 4.99
N PHE A 38 9.01 -2.39 4.59
CA PHE A 38 7.86 -1.83 5.30
C PHE A 38 6.71 -2.85 5.34
N MET A 39 6.39 -3.45 4.20
CA MET A 39 5.29 -4.41 4.13
C MET A 39 5.59 -5.68 4.91
N ARG A 40 6.85 -6.10 4.95
CA ARG A 40 7.22 -7.29 5.71
C ARG A 40 7.08 -7.07 7.21
N GLU A 41 7.41 -5.86 7.68
CA GLU A 41 7.33 -5.54 9.11
C GLU A 41 5.94 -5.08 9.53
N ASN A 42 5.09 -4.73 8.58
CA ASN A 42 3.73 -4.27 8.85
C ASN A 42 2.74 -5.00 7.96
N PRO A 43 2.62 -6.32 8.11
CA PRO A 43 1.88 -7.13 7.14
C PRO A 43 0.40 -6.84 7.07
N ASN A 44 -0.19 -6.27 8.12
CA ASN A 44 -1.63 -5.98 8.15
C ASN A 44 -1.93 -4.50 8.00
N PHE A 45 -0.95 -3.69 7.63
CA PHE A 45 -1.18 -2.25 7.54
C PHE A 45 -2.15 -1.89 6.43
N LEU A 46 -1.97 -2.48 5.26
CA LEU A 46 -2.81 -2.16 4.10
C LEU A 46 -3.98 -3.11 3.95
N VAL A 47 -3.76 -4.38 4.22
CA VAL A 47 -4.74 -5.42 3.94
C VAL A 47 -4.86 -6.33 5.15
N LYS A 48 -6.09 -6.53 5.62
CA LYS A 48 -6.41 -7.56 6.61
C LYS A 48 -7.24 -8.63 5.94
N VAL A 49 -6.91 -9.87 6.23
CA VAL A 49 -7.67 -11.00 5.70
C VAL A 49 -8.40 -11.68 6.85
N LYS A 50 -9.71 -11.79 6.73
CA LYS A 50 -10.54 -12.51 7.70
C LYS A 50 -11.45 -13.46 6.95
N LYS A 51 -11.39 -14.74 7.27
CA LYS A 51 -12.23 -15.77 6.66
C LYS A 51 -12.18 -15.70 5.12
N GLY A 52 -11.00 -15.47 4.58
CA GLY A 52 -10.80 -15.40 3.14
C GLY A 52 -11.23 -14.10 2.49
N MET A 53 -11.71 -13.14 3.27
CA MET A 53 -12.18 -11.86 2.74
C MET A 53 -11.21 -10.74 3.07
N LEU A 54 -11.15 -9.75 2.18
CA LEU A 54 -10.20 -8.64 2.30
C LEU A 54 -10.84 -7.43 2.96
N TYR A 55 -10.13 -6.85 3.91
CA TYR A 55 -10.56 -5.63 4.61
C TYR A 55 -9.43 -4.63 4.58
N CYS A 56 -9.78 -3.35 4.62
CA CYS A 56 -8.78 -2.29 4.69
C CYS A 56 -8.09 -2.34 6.04
N GLY A 57 -6.76 -2.43 6.04
CA GLY A 57 -6.00 -2.47 7.27
C GLY A 57 -5.95 -1.14 8.01
N ILE A 58 -6.24 -0.05 7.31
CA ILE A 58 -6.17 1.29 7.90
C ILE A 58 -7.47 1.66 8.59
N CYS A 59 -8.61 1.48 7.93
CA CYS A 59 -9.89 1.91 8.49
C CYS A 59 -10.83 0.76 8.83
N GLY A 60 -10.49 -0.47 8.48
CA GLY A 60 -11.30 -1.64 8.82
C GLY A 60 -12.50 -1.90 7.94
N ARG A 61 -12.73 -1.08 6.93
CA ARG A 61 -13.86 -1.28 6.02
C ARG A 61 -13.67 -2.51 5.15
N GLY A 62 -14.76 -3.07 4.73
CA GLY A 62 -14.80 -4.24 3.88
C GLY A 62 -16.03 -5.05 4.13
N PRO A 63 -16.13 -6.24 3.52
CA PRO A 63 -15.11 -6.86 2.67
C PRO A 63 -15.03 -6.25 1.28
N PHE A 64 -13.88 -6.35 0.68
CA PHE A 64 -13.62 -5.84 -0.67
C PHE A 64 -13.10 -6.96 -1.56
N THR A 65 -13.28 -6.81 -2.88
CA THR A 65 -12.46 -7.54 -3.83
C THR A 65 -11.06 -6.92 -3.81
N ARG A 66 -10.08 -7.58 -4.42
CA ARG A 66 -8.74 -7.01 -4.49
C ARG A 66 -8.75 -5.67 -5.22
N ARG A 67 -9.44 -5.58 -6.34
CA ARG A 67 -9.52 -4.36 -7.10
C ARG A 67 -10.27 -3.28 -6.34
N GLY A 68 -11.36 -3.66 -5.66
CA GLY A 68 -12.12 -2.71 -4.85
C GLY A 68 -11.29 -2.15 -3.72
N LEU A 69 -10.51 -2.99 -3.04
CA LEU A 69 -9.64 -2.51 -1.98
C LEU A 69 -8.54 -1.61 -2.53
N TYR A 70 -7.97 -1.97 -3.70
CA TYR A 70 -7.00 -1.11 -4.35
C TYR A 70 -7.55 0.29 -4.58
N LEU A 71 -8.75 0.38 -5.15
CA LEU A 71 -9.37 1.68 -5.41
C LEU A 71 -9.65 2.44 -4.12
N HIS A 72 -10.12 1.73 -3.10
CA HIS A 72 -10.37 2.34 -1.80
C HIS A 72 -9.09 2.93 -1.20
N LEU A 73 -8.01 2.14 -1.19
CA LEU A 73 -6.74 2.59 -0.62
C LEU A 73 -6.18 3.79 -1.39
N MET A 74 -6.27 3.77 -2.71
CA MET A 74 -5.73 4.86 -3.51
C MET A 74 -6.55 6.14 -3.41
N ARG A 75 -7.86 6.03 -3.26
CA ARG A 75 -8.73 7.21 -3.20
C ARG A 75 -8.83 7.81 -1.81
N VAL A 76 -8.80 6.97 -0.79
CA VAL A 76 -9.05 7.41 0.58
C VAL A 76 -7.77 7.54 1.39
N HIS A 77 -6.82 6.63 1.18
CA HIS A 77 -5.66 6.49 2.07
C HIS A 77 -4.32 6.73 1.43
N ALA A 78 -4.26 7.27 0.21
CA ALA A 78 -2.98 7.47 -0.46
C ALA A 78 -2.02 8.32 0.37
N ASP A 79 -2.52 9.41 0.96
CA ASP A 79 -1.69 10.29 1.78
C ASP A 79 -1.29 9.61 3.08
N ASP A 80 -2.18 8.85 3.68
CA ASP A 80 -1.87 8.10 4.90
C ASP A 80 -0.76 7.10 4.66
N ILE A 81 -0.82 6.41 3.54
CA ILE A 81 0.19 5.42 3.16
C ILE A 81 1.53 6.09 2.93
N ALA A 82 1.53 7.18 2.18
CA ALA A 82 2.77 7.90 1.89
C ALA A 82 3.44 8.38 3.18
N ARG A 83 2.67 8.96 4.08
CA ARG A 83 3.21 9.46 5.34
C ARG A 83 3.73 8.34 6.23
N ALA A 84 3.01 7.23 6.28
CA ALA A 84 3.42 6.10 7.10
C ALA A 84 4.76 5.54 6.64
N ILE A 85 4.94 5.42 5.33
CA ILE A 85 6.17 4.86 4.78
C ILE A 85 7.32 5.85 4.91
N GLU A 86 7.07 7.13 4.70
CA GLU A 86 8.11 8.14 4.82
C GLU A 86 8.61 8.29 6.26
N SER A 87 7.73 8.17 7.24
CA SER A 87 8.12 8.29 8.63
C SER A 87 8.68 6.99 9.21
N TRP A 88 8.54 5.89 8.51
CA TRP A 88 9.06 4.61 8.96
C TRP A 88 10.55 4.52 8.63
N SER A 89 11.33 4.06 9.57
CA SER A 89 12.77 3.95 9.34
C SER A 89 13.37 2.69 9.94
#